data_a1fffe1b139eabb733f9573f608046a0
#
_entry.id   a1fffe1b139eabb733f9573f608046a0
#
_cell.length_a   1.000
_cell.length_b   1.000
_cell.length_c   1.000
_cell.angle_alpha   90.00
_cell.angle_beta   90.00
_cell.angle_gamma   90.00
#
_symmetry.space_group_name_H-M   'P 1'
#
loop_
_entity.id
_entity.type
_entity.pdbx_description
1 polymer ?
#
loop_
_entity_poly.entity_id
_entity_poly.type
_entity_poly.pdbx_seq_one_letter_code
_entity_poly.pdbx_strand_id
1 'polypeptide(L)'
;KGNPTEWCYIVDTSTGSVERLPVEEEFYPAWYDDAALYELDYASGKRIIRRDRTTNEVSYINLPEQTINVYGAGDKWVIHRIVSPSPLPSNVDGDEYNAVFQNSEYEYDLFDAATGEMKKLYSYPTSEDFYWYRGQRDGTLYFDLYGEDGYPTGVGKLENGEMVQVLARDDPYTSEQMLENEQGELQWIVLDEGESVQVYDLNDGQSYRPAFVNESSQY
;
A
#
# COMPACT_ATOMS: atom_id res chain seq x y z
N LYS A 1 -21.37 -27.38 -12.64
CA LYS A 1 -20.21 -26.68 -12.04
C LYS A 1 -19.08 -26.84 -13.04
N GLY A 2 -18.66 -25.74 -13.71
CA GLY A 2 -17.49 -25.74 -14.58
C GLY A 2 -16.23 -26.05 -13.79
N ASN A 3 -15.23 -26.64 -14.42
CA ASN A 3 -13.93 -26.74 -13.82
C ASN A 3 -13.37 -25.33 -13.66
N PRO A 4 -12.72 -25.00 -12.51
CA PRO A 4 -12.05 -23.71 -12.38
C PRO A 4 -10.99 -23.63 -13.48
N THR A 5 -10.97 -22.52 -14.20
CA THR A 5 -10.07 -22.31 -15.32
C THR A 5 -8.72 -21.75 -14.87
N GLU A 6 -8.67 -21.17 -13.67
CA GLU A 6 -7.48 -20.54 -13.10
C GLU A 6 -7.20 -20.99 -11.67
N TRP A 7 -5.97 -20.74 -11.24
CA TRP A 7 -5.49 -21.13 -9.92
C TRP A 7 -4.65 -20.02 -9.32
N CYS A 8 -4.94 -19.68 -8.07
CA CYS A 8 -4.08 -18.87 -7.22
C CYS A 8 -3.15 -19.80 -6.42
N TYR A 9 -1.89 -19.43 -6.31
CA TYR A 9 -0.90 -20.16 -5.51
C TYR A 9 -0.40 -19.24 -4.40
N ILE A 10 -0.53 -19.70 -3.15
CA ILE A 10 0.06 -19.05 -1.99
C ILE A 10 1.28 -19.85 -1.60
N VAL A 11 2.43 -19.19 -1.53
CA VAL A 11 3.71 -19.81 -1.19
C VAL A 11 4.14 -19.29 0.19
N ASP A 12 4.21 -20.20 1.16
CA ASP A 12 4.86 -19.91 2.44
C ASP A 12 6.37 -19.99 2.24
N THR A 13 7.03 -18.86 2.25
CA THR A 13 8.48 -18.79 2.02
C THR A 13 9.32 -19.32 3.17
N SER A 14 8.76 -19.43 4.37
CA SER A 14 9.45 -19.96 5.54
C SER A 14 9.51 -21.50 5.55
N THR A 15 8.45 -22.15 5.07
CA THR A 15 8.34 -23.61 5.03
C THR A 15 8.53 -24.19 3.62
N GLY A 16 8.40 -23.35 2.58
CA GLY A 16 8.36 -23.79 1.19
C GLY A 16 7.06 -24.47 0.80
N SER A 17 6.04 -24.44 1.67
CA SER A 17 4.74 -25.03 1.35
C SER A 17 4.01 -24.21 0.30
N VAL A 18 3.22 -24.87 -0.55
CA VAL A 18 2.45 -24.25 -1.61
C VAL A 18 0.98 -24.65 -1.44
N GLU A 19 0.14 -23.69 -1.22
CA GLU A 19 -1.31 -23.85 -1.26
C GLU A 19 -1.82 -23.50 -2.66
N ARG A 20 -2.72 -24.30 -3.18
CA ARG A 20 -3.35 -24.09 -4.48
C ARG A 20 -4.85 -23.90 -4.30
N LEU A 21 -5.34 -22.75 -4.67
CA LEU A 21 -6.75 -22.38 -4.54
C LEU A 21 -7.38 -22.22 -5.93
N PRO A 22 -8.54 -22.85 -6.19
CA PRO A 22 -9.28 -22.60 -7.42
C PRO A 22 -9.87 -21.19 -7.38
N VAL A 23 -9.65 -20.43 -8.43
CA VAL A 23 -10.27 -19.11 -8.60
C VAL A 23 -11.17 -19.13 -9.83
N GLU A 24 -12.20 -18.29 -9.80
CA GLU A 24 -13.03 -18.08 -10.98
C GLU A 24 -12.26 -17.27 -12.02
N GLU A 25 -12.63 -17.41 -13.26
CA GLU A 25 -12.15 -16.57 -14.34
C GLU A 25 -12.38 -15.09 -13.96
N GLU A 26 -11.34 -14.27 -14.09
CA GLU A 26 -11.36 -12.82 -13.72
C GLU A 26 -11.24 -12.48 -12.23
N PHE A 27 -10.87 -13.41 -11.34
CA PHE A 27 -10.54 -13.06 -9.96
C PHE A 27 -9.01 -12.90 -9.79
N TYR A 28 -8.57 -11.68 -9.50
CA TYR A 28 -7.14 -11.31 -9.36
C TYR A 28 -6.87 -10.81 -7.95
N PRO A 29 -6.55 -11.71 -6.99
CA PRO A 29 -6.32 -11.31 -5.61
C PRO A 29 -5.12 -10.37 -5.50
N ALA A 30 -5.35 -9.19 -4.93
CA ALA A 30 -4.32 -8.21 -4.63
C ALA A 30 -3.73 -8.41 -3.23
N TRP A 31 -4.53 -8.96 -2.30
CA TRP A 31 -4.15 -9.20 -0.91
C TRP A 31 -4.71 -10.53 -0.40
N TYR A 32 -4.14 -11.03 0.67
CA TYR A 32 -4.62 -12.23 1.35
C TYR A 32 -4.26 -12.21 2.83
N ASP A 33 -5.02 -12.95 3.62
CA ASP A 33 -4.71 -13.34 4.99
C ASP A 33 -4.97 -14.85 5.19
N ASP A 34 -4.90 -15.32 6.42
CA ASP A 34 -5.14 -16.73 6.73
C ASP A 34 -6.56 -17.19 6.41
N ALA A 35 -7.53 -16.28 6.40
CA ALA A 35 -8.95 -16.57 6.24
C ALA A 35 -9.45 -16.36 4.81
N ALA A 36 -8.88 -15.42 4.05
CA ALA A 36 -9.45 -14.98 2.78
C ALA A 36 -8.44 -14.46 1.76
N LEU A 37 -8.89 -14.42 0.51
CA LEU A 37 -8.30 -13.66 -0.58
C LEU A 37 -9.15 -12.42 -0.82
N TYR A 38 -8.50 -11.32 -1.21
CA TYR A 38 -9.16 -10.03 -1.43
C TYR A 38 -8.79 -9.46 -2.79
N GLU A 39 -9.79 -8.93 -3.48
CA GLU A 39 -9.64 -8.23 -4.74
C GLU A 39 -10.41 -6.92 -4.70
N LEU A 40 -9.85 -5.84 -5.27
CA LEU A 40 -10.60 -4.62 -5.50
C LEU A 40 -11.52 -4.83 -6.71
N ASP A 41 -12.82 -4.62 -6.53
CA ASP A 41 -13.78 -4.63 -7.63
C ASP A 41 -13.60 -3.38 -8.49
N TYR A 42 -12.71 -3.47 -9.47
CA TYR A 42 -12.39 -2.37 -10.38
C TYR A 42 -13.60 -1.93 -11.23
N ALA A 43 -14.56 -2.82 -11.47
CA ALA A 43 -15.75 -2.48 -12.24
C ALA A 43 -16.67 -1.53 -11.48
N SER A 44 -16.78 -1.68 -10.16
CA SER A 44 -17.56 -0.77 -9.32
C SER A 44 -16.69 0.34 -8.68
N GLY A 45 -15.42 0.06 -8.41
CA GLY A 45 -14.50 0.94 -7.67
C GLY A 45 -14.97 1.25 -6.23
N LYS A 46 -15.98 0.51 -5.74
CA LYS A 46 -16.70 0.86 -4.50
C LYS A 46 -16.73 -0.25 -3.47
N ARG A 47 -16.12 -1.37 -3.76
CA ARG A 47 -16.13 -2.54 -2.89
C ARG A 47 -14.94 -3.42 -3.10
N ILE A 48 -14.65 -4.22 -2.08
CA ILE A 48 -13.67 -5.29 -2.11
C ILE A 48 -14.43 -6.60 -2.20
N ILE A 49 -13.98 -7.49 -3.05
CA ILE A 49 -14.43 -8.86 -3.14
C ILE A 49 -13.58 -9.67 -2.17
N ARG A 50 -14.23 -10.31 -1.19
CA ARG A 50 -13.61 -11.22 -0.23
C ARG A 50 -14.01 -12.64 -0.56
N ARG A 51 -13.04 -13.51 -0.76
CA ARG A 51 -13.25 -14.94 -0.97
C ARG A 51 -12.66 -15.72 0.19
N ASP A 52 -13.49 -16.44 0.91
CA ASP A 52 -13.07 -17.31 2.01
C ASP A 52 -12.25 -18.49 1.49
N ARG A 53 -11.08 -18.74 2.10
CA ARG A 53 -10.14 -19.78 1.66
C ARG A 53 -10.62 -21.20 1.95
N THR A 54 -11.45 -21.36 2.97
CA THR A 54 -11.95 -22.68 3.41
C THR A 54 -13.23 -23.07 2.68
N THR A 55 -14.19 -22.15 2.62
CA THR A 55 -15.53 -22.42 2.07
C THR A 55 -15.66 -22.04 0.60
N ASN A 56 -14.74 -21.21 0.10
CA ASN A 56 -14.79 -20.58 -1.21
C ASN A 56 -16.01 -19.66 -1.40
N GLU A 57 -16.65 -19.25 -0.30
CA GLU A 57 -17.76 -18.31 -0.36
C GLU A 57 -17.26 -16.90 -0.65
N VAL A 58 -18.03 -16.17 -1.48
CA VAL A 58 -17.75 -14.80 -1.87
C VAL A 58 -18.63 -13.85 -1.07
N SER A 59 -18.03 -12.84 -0.50
CA SER A 59 -18.68 -11.73 0.17
C SER A 59 -18.11 -10.39 -0.31
N TYR A 60 -18.79 -9.30 0.01
CA TYR A 60 -18.42 -7.96 -0.45
C TYR A 60 -18.29 -7.02 0.73
N ILE A 61 -17.23 -6.24 0.73
CA ILE A 61 -16.98 -5.17 1.70
C ILE A 61 -17.15 -3.85 0.96
N ASN A 62 -18.15 -3.06 1.35
CA ASN A 62 -18.37 -1.75 0.73
C ASN A 62 -17.32 -0.76 1.22
N LEU A 63 -16.71 -0.07 0.29
CA LEU A 63 -15.75 1.00 0.58
C LEU A 63 -16.48 2.30 0.89
N PRO A 64 -15.87 3.18 1.71
CA PRO A 64 -16.35 4.54 1.89
C PRO A 64 -16.45 5.29 0.57
N GLU A 65 -17.37 6.26 0.51
CA GLU A 65 -17.52 7.09 -0.67
C GLU A 65 -16.24 7.85 -1.01
N GLN A 66 -16.01 8.05 -2.30
CA GLN A 66 -14.86 8.78 -2.85
C GLN A 66 -13.50 8.15 -2.48
N THR A 67 -13.48 6.86 -2.17
CA THR A 67 -12.23 6.09 -2.08
C THR A 67 -11.53 6.07 -3.45
N ILE A 68 -10.24 6.41 -3.46
CA ILE A 68 -9.38 6.39 -4.65
C ILE A 68 -8.34 5.28 -4.60
N ASN A 69 -7.85 4.95 -3.40
CA ASN A 69 -6.94 3.83 -3.21
C ASN A 69 -7.23 3.09 -1.91
N VAL A 70 -6.85 1.81 -1.91
CA VAL A 70 -6.96 0.92 -0.76
C VAL A 70 -5.64 0.17 -0.61
N TYR A 71 -5.15 0.07 0.62
CA TYR A 71 -3.90 -0.58 0.94
C TYR A 71 -4.08 -1.53 2.12
N GLY A 72 -3.39 -2.65 2.09
CA GLY A 72 -3.38 -3.63 3.17
C GLY A 72 -4.28 -4.82 2.94
N ALA A 73 -4.41 -5.63 3.95
CA ALA A 73 -5.17 -6.87 3.94
C ALA A 73 -5.74 -7.17 5.34
N GLY A 74 -6.60 -8.19 5.41
CA GLY A 74 -7.21 -8.61 6.65
C GLY A 74 -8.40 -7.74 7.04
N ASP A 75 -8.50 -7.42 8.31
CA ASP A 75 -9.63 -6.71 8.89
C ASP A 75 -9.43 -5.19 8.98
N LYS A 76 -8.20 -4.71 8.78
CA LYS A 76 -7.87 -3.26 8.85
C LYS A 76 -7.11 -2.81 7.62
N TRP A 77 -7.63 -1.79 6.98
CA TRP A 77 -7.16 -1.29 5.69
C TRP A 77 -6.88 0.19 5.78
N VAL A 78 -5.83 0.65 5.12
CA VAL A 78 -5.61 2.07 4.91
C VAL A 78 -6.33 2.48 3.63
N ILE A 79 -7.24 3.44 3.76
CA ILE A 79 -8.03 3.97 2.65
C ILE A 79 -7.59 5.39 2.38
N HIS A 80 -7.31 5.67 1.12
CA HIS A 80 -7.06 7.01 0.61
C HIS A 80 -8.30 7.50 -0.13
N ARG A 81 -8.85 8.62 0.28
CA ARG A 81 -10.09 9.17 -0.30
C ARG A 81 -10.06 10.70 -0.42
N ILE A 82 -10.94 11.22 -1.26
CA ILE A 82 -11.24 12.64 -1.35
C ILE A 82 -12.37 12.97 -0.38
N VAL A 83 -12.20 13.99 0.45
CA VAL A 83 -13.23 14.42 1.41
C VAL A 83 -13.88 15.74 1.04
N SER A 84 -13.20 16.55 0.22
CA SER A 84 -13.74 17.79 -0.34
C SER A 84 -13.22 17.98 -1.77
N PRO A 85 -14.08 18.29 -2.76
CA PRO A 85 -15.54 18.38 -2.63
C PRO A 85 -16.22 17.02 -2.41
N SER A 86 -17.35 17.03 -1.72
CA SER A 86 -18.17 15.83 -1.53
C SER A 86 -19.65 16.16 -1.79
N PRO A 87 -20.34 15.48 -2.73
CA PRO A 87 -19.76 14.49 -3.66
C PRO A 87 -18.86 15.12 -4.71
N LEU A 88 -18.01 14.30 -5.34
CA LEU A 88 -17.26 14.73 -6.52
C LEU A 88 -18.19 15.16 -7.64
N PRO A 89 -17.89 16.26 -8.35
CA PRO A 89 -18.66 16.66 -9.51
C PRO A 89 -18.73 15.52 -10.54
N SER A 90 -19.94 15.23 -11.02
CA SER A 90 -20.13 14.29 -12.11
C SER A 90 -20.09 15.02 -13.45
N ASN A 91 -19.58 14.36 -14.48
CA ASN A 91 -19.50 14.86 -15.85
C ASN A 91 -18.57 16.07 -16.06
N VAL A 92 -17.48 16.16 -15.31
CA VAL A 92 -16.40 17.10 -15.60
C VAL A 92 -15.53 16.56 -16.72
N ASP A 93 -15.10 17.42 -17.63
CA ASP A 93 -14.12 17.06 -18.67
C ASP A 93 -12.69 17.08 -18.12
N GLY A 94 -11.70 16.73 -18.97
CA GLY A 94 -10.33 16.50 -18.52
C GLY A 94 -9.69 17.69 -17.78
N ASP A 95 -9.91 18.93 -18.21
CA ASP A 95 -9.32 20.10 -17.56
C ASP A 95 -10.05 20.45 -16.25
N GLU A 96 -11.38 20.35 -16.23
CA GLU A 96 -12.19 20.55 -15.04
C GLU A 96 -11.93 19.43 -14.02
N TYR A 97 -11.76 18.18 -14.48
CA TYR A 97 -11.37 17.06 -13.66
C TYR A 97 -10.06 17.31 -12.93
N ASN A 98 -9.04 17.74 -13.66
CA ASN A 98 -7.75 18.08 -13.06
C ASN A 98 -7.87 19.24 -12.06
N ALA A 99 -8.68 20.26 -12.37
CA ALA A 99 -8.91 21.39 -11.46
C ALA A 99 -9.62 20.97 -10.17
N VAL A 100 -10.55 20.01 -10.22
CA VAL A 100 -11.19 19.45 -9.04
C VAL A 100 -10.16 18.75 -8.17
N PHE A 101 -9.33 17.88 -8.74
CA PHE A 101 -8.31 17.15 -7.98
C PHE A 101 -7.26 18.10 -7.38
N GLN A 102 -6.84 19.12 -8.10
CA GLN A 102 -5.88 20.14 -7.62
C GLN A 102 -6.41 20.99 -6.45
N ASN A 103 -7.72 21.07 -6.27
CA ASN A 103 -8.35 21.84 -5.19
C ASN A 103 -9.07 20.93 -4.18
N SER A 104 -8.80 19.66 -4.19
CA SER A 104 -9.42 18.70 -3.31
C SER A 104 -8.67 18.60 -1.98
N GLU A 105 -9.40 18.17 -0.96
CA GLU A 105 -8.85 17.76 0.33
C GLU A 105 -8.87 16.24 0.39
N TYR A 106 -7.76 15.65 0.79
CA TYR A 106 -7.55 14.21 0.85
C TYR A 106 -7.41 13.73 2.29
N GLU A 107 -7.81 12.49 2.51
CA GLU A 107 -7.60 11.80 3.79
C GLU A 107 -7.04 10.40 3.59
N TYR A 108 -6.17 10.02 4.52
CA TYR A 108 -5.86 8.62 4.82
C TYR A 108 -6.61 8.21 6.08
N ASP A 109 -7.40 7.16 5.97
CA ASP A 109 -8.19 6.61 7.06
C ASP A 109 -7.80 5.15 7.31
N LEU A 110 -7.78 4.74 8.58
CA LEU A 110 -7.79 3.33 8.92
C LEU A 110 -9.25 2.86 8.94
N PHE A 111 -9.57 1.93 8.07
CA PHE A 111 -10.88 1.35 7.90
C PHE A 111 -10.91 -0.08 8.45
N ASP A 112 -11.82 -0.34 9.37
CA ASP A 112 -12.08 -1.67 9.90
C ASP A 112 -13.19 -2.32 9.06
N ALA A 113 -12.84 -3.35 8.32
CA ALA A 113 -13.75 -4.01 7.39
C ALA A 113 -14.85 -4.83 8.10
N ALA A 114 -14.61 -5.23 9.36
CA ALA A 114 -15.58 -6.01 10.12
C ALA A 114 -16.68 -5.14 10.74
N THR A 115 -16.33 -3.93 11.18
CA THR A 115 -17.26 -3.00 11.84
C THR A 115 -17.74 -1.87 10.94
N GLY A 116 -17.01 -1.57 9.87
CA GLY A 116 -17.22 -0.40 9.03
C GLY A 116 -16.74 0.92 9.66
N GLU A 117 -16.05 0.84 10.80
CA GLU A 117 -15.53 2.02 11.47
C GLU A 117 -14.34 2.61 10.72
N MET A 118 -14.27 3.93 10.71
CA MET A 118 -13.15 4.68 10.15
C MET A 118 -12.49 5.54 11.23
N LYS A 119 -11.17 5.52 11.23
CA LYS A 119 -10.35 6.42 12.05
C LYS A 119 -9.47 7.24 11.12
N LYS A 120 -9.67 8.56 11.09
CA LYS A 120 -8.79 9.47 10.36
C LYS A 120 -7.37 9.38 10.90
N LEU A 121 -6.43 9.18 9.98
CA LEU A 121 -5.00 9.14 10.24
C LEU A 121 -4.35 10.46 9.83
N TYR A 122 -4.65 10.95 8.63
CA TYR A 122 -4.06 12.16 8.09
C TYR A 122 -4.96 12.83 7.06
N SER A 123 -4.89 14.15 6.97
CA SER A 123 -5.65 14.97 6.02
C SER A 123 -4.71 16.03 5.43
N TYR A 124 -4.77 16.23 4.13
CA TYR A 124 -3.92 17.19 3.43
C TYR A 124 -4.63 17.77 2.19
N PRO A 125 -4.38 19.06 1.84
CA PRO A 125 -4.80 19.65 0.59
C PRO A 125 -3.86 19.24 -0.55
N THR A 126 -4.36 19.17 -1.77
CA THR A 126 -3.56 18.77 -2.96
C THR A 126 -2.42 19.72 -3.29
N SER A 127 -2.44 20.95 -2.75
CA SER A 127 -1.36 21.94 -2.97
C SER A 127 -0.10 21.65 -2.17
N GLU A 128 -0.15 20.66 -1.28
CA GLU A 128 1.01 20.19 -0.52
C GLU A 128 1.68 19.03 -1.23
N ASP A 129 2.94 18.80 -0.90
CA ASP A 129 3.82 17.83 -1.53
C ASP A 129 3.16 16.46 -1.69
N PHE A 130 3.33 15.87 -2.85
CA PHE A 130 2.78 14.55 -3.15
C PHE A 130 3.47 13.52 -2.27
N TYR A 131 2.74 12.97 -1.31
CA TYR A 131 3.19 11.85 -0.50
C TYR A 131 2.58 10.57 -1.02
N TRP A 132 3.42 9.61 -1.39
CA TRP A 132 2.97 8.31 -1.83
C TRP A 132 3.03 7.32 -0.68
N TYR A 133 1.87 6.84 -0.22
CA TYR A 133 1.78 5.86 0.85
C TYR A 133 2.53 4.57 0.51
N ARG A 134 3.32 4.08 1.46
CA ARG A 134 4.17 2.89 1.28
C ARG A 134 3.84 1.76 2.24
N GLY A 135 3.29 2.05 3.38
CA GLY A 135 2.92 1.06 4.36
C GLY A 135 2.73 1.65 5.74
N GLN A 136 2.45 0.78 6.70
CA GLN A 136 2.26 1.18 8.09
C GLN A 136 3.01 0.25 9.02
N ARG A 137 3.34 0.75 10.20
CA ARG A 137 3.83 -0.02 11.32
C ARG A 137 3.29 0.54 12.63
N ASP A 138 2.70 -0.32 13.46
CA ASP A 138 2.08 0.09 14.74
C ASP A 138 1.14 1.31 14.59
N GLY A 139 0.45 1.41 13.45
CA GLY A 139 -0.43 2.52 13.10
C GLY A 139 0.29 3.80 12.65
N THR A 140 1.61 3.82 12.57
CA THR A 140 2.40 4.89 11.95
C THR A 140 2.46 4.69 10.45
N LEU A 141 2.10 5.71 9.68
CA LEU A 141 2.11 5.67 8.22
C LEU A 141 3.48 6.12 7.68
N TYR A 142 3.93 5.45 6.63
CA TYR A 142 5.16 5.77 5.91
C TYR A 142 4.86 6.14 4.47
N PHE A 143 5.62 7.12 3.94
CA PHE A 143 5.40 7.72 2.63
C PHE A 143 6.71 7.97 1.91
N ASP A 144 6.68 7.89 0.57
CA ASP A 144 7.73 8.52 -0.24
C ASP A 144 7.59 10.04 -0.14
N LEU A 145 8.72 10.70 0.03
CA LEU A 145 8.82 12.15 -0.04
C LEU A 145 9.34 12.55 -1.43
N TYR A 146 8.76 13.60 -1.99
CA TYR A 146 9.14 14.12 -3.30
C TYR A 146 9.59 15.57 -3.19
N GLY A 147 10.60 15.93 -3.97
CA GLY A 147 11.03 17.31 -4.11
C GLY A 147 10.17 18.11 -5.07
N GLU A 148 10.41 19.42 -5.15
CA GLU A 148 9.72 20.34 -6.08
C GLU A 148 9.87 19.93 -7.56
N ASP A 149 10.93 19.21 -7.89
CA ASP A 149 11.21 18.67 -9.23
C ASP A 149 10.45 17.36 -9.52
N GLY A 150 9.67 16.84 -8.57
CA GLY A 150 8.87 15.62 -8.69
C GLY A 150 9.67 14.32 -8.55
N TYR A 151 10.93 14.40 -8.11
CA TYR A 151 11.74 13.22 -7.83
C TYR A 151 11.69 12.83 -6.35
N PRO A 152 11.77 11.52 -6.03
CA PRO A 152 11.77 11.07 -4.66
C PRO A 152 13.04 11.51 -3.93
N THR A 153 12.86 12.14 -2.77
CA THR A 153 13.93 12.66 -1.91
C THR A 153 14.19 11.82 -0.67
N GLY A 154 13.30 10.87 -0.39
CA GLY A 154 13.45 9.99 0.77
C GLY A 154 12.15 9.34 1.20
N VAL A 155 12.17 8.82 2.42
CA VAL A 155 11.01 8.25 3.09
C VAL A 155 10.72 9.04 4.36
N GLY A 156 9.47 9.37 4.56
CA GLY A 156 8.96 10.02 5.76
C GLY A 156 7.98 9.15 6.52
N LYS A 157 7.80 9.45 7.78
CA LYS A 157 6.71 8.94 8.62
C LYS A 157 5.81 10.07 9.10
N LEU A 158 4.54 9.75 9.28
CA LEU A 158 3.61 10.68 9.91
C LEU A 158 3.74 10.58 11.44
N GLU A 159 4.13 11.66 12.08
CA GLU A 159 4.30 11.75 13.52
C GLU A 159 3.62 13.00 14.07
N ASN A 160 2.63 12.84 14.95
CA ASN A 160 1.84 13.94 15.54
C ASN A 160 1.18 14.87 14.49
N GLY A 161 0.83 14.35 13.30
CA GLY A 161 0.23 15.12 12.21
C GLY A 161 1.23 15.87 11.34
N GLU A 162 2.53 15.68 11.57
CA GLU A 162 3.60 16.25 10.75
C GLU A 162 4.38 15.16 10.03
N MET A 163 4.86 15.44 8.81
CA MET A 163 5.70 14.54 8.05
C MET A 163 7.16 14.70 8.49
N VAL A 164 7.72 13.63 9.04
CA VAL A 164 9.11 13.60 9.52
C VAL A 164 9.93 12.68 8.62
N GLN A 165 10.93 13.22 7.93
CA GLN A 165 11.83 12.40 7.11
C GLN A 165 12.63 11.44 8.00
N VAL A 166 12.58 10.14 7.67
CA VAL A 166 13.31 9.08 8.39
C VAL A 166 14.50 8.56 7.60
N LEU A 167 14.44 8.70 6.28
CA LEU A 167 15.51 8.27 5.38
C LEU A 167 15.62 9.27 4.22
N ALA A 168 16.83 9.76 3.96
CA ALA A 168 17.12 10.60 2.80
C ALA A 168 17.66 9.74 1.64
N ARG A 169 17.36 10.13 0.42
CA ARG A 169 17.97 9.59 -0.80
C ARG A 169 18.97 10.59 -1.33
N ASP A 170 20.19 10.12 -1.57
CA ASP A 170 21.24 10.93 -2.19
C ASP A 170 21.07 10.98 -3.72
N ASP A 171 20.46 9.94 -4.31
CA ASP A 171 20.17 9.83 -5.74
C ASP A 171 18.69 9.52 -5.96
N PRO A 172 17.97 10.33 -6.76
CA PRO A 172 16.54 10.12 -7.05
C PRO A 172 16.25 8.82 -7.80
N TYR A 173 17.25 8.21 -8.43
CA TYR A 173 17.13 6.93 -9.14
C TYR A 173 17.43 5.72 -8.27
N THR A 174 17.72 5.92 -6.98
CA THR A 174 17.91 4.83 -6.02
C THR A 174 16.66 3.92 -5.99
N SER A 175 16.87 2.64 -6.21
CA SER A 175 15.82 1.64 -6.08
C SER A 175 15.49 1.43 -4.61
N GLU A 176 14.19 1.30 -4.32
CA GLU A 176 13.70 1.12 -2.96
C GLU A 176 12.84 -0.12 -2.84
N GLN A 177 13.03 -0.85 -1.76
CA GLN A 177 12.20 -1.97 -1.37
C GLN A 177 11.69 -1.78 0.05
N MET A 178 10.38 -1.92 0.22
CA MET A 178 9.73 -1.99 1.52
C MET A 178 9.54 -3.46 1.87
N LEU A 179 10.06 -3.88 3.02
CA LEU A 179 9.93 -5.26 3.48
C LEU A 179 9.01 -5.31 4.69
N GLU A 180 7.99 -6.14 4.59
CA GLU A 180 6.98 -6.33 5.62
C GLU A 180 7.27 -7.59 6.45
N ASN A 181 6.75 -7.61 7.67
CA ASN A 181 6.70 -8.80 8.50
C ASN A 181 5.48 -9.67 8.11
N GLU A 182 5.33 -10.81 8.79
CA GLU A 182 4.20 -11.74 8.58
C GLU A 182 2.82 -11.13 8.86
N GLN A 183 2.76 -10.00 9.56
CA GLN A 183 1.53 -9.28 9.89
C GLN A 183 1.22 -8.17 8.86
N GLY A 184 2.00 -8.03 7.78
CA GLY A 184 1.85 -6.97 6.78
C GLY A 184 2.26 -5.58 7.29
N GLU A 185 3.09 -5.54 8.34
CA GLU A 185 3.65 -4.30 8.84
C GLU A 185 5.06 -4.09 8.30
N LEU A 186 5.39 -2.86 7.92
CA LEU A 186 6.74 -2.51 7.48
C LEU A 186 7.77 -2.82 8.57
N GLN A 187 8.83 -3.52 8.18
CA GLN A 187 9.93 -3.87 9.07
C GLN A 187 11.23 -3.18 8.67
N TRP A 188 11.54 -3.17 7.39
CA TRP A 188 12.73 -2.54 6.84
C TRP A 188 12.45 -1.75 5.58
N ILE A 189 13.23 -0.68 5.38
CA ILE A 189 13.33 0.05 4.13
C ILE A 189 14.74 -0.17 3.59
N VAL A 190 14.82 -0.70 2.38
CA VAL A 190 16.10 -1.02 1.73
C VAL A 190 16.28 -0.09 0.53
N LEU A 191 17.34 0.71 0.55
CA LEU A 191 17.75 1.54 -0.59
C LEU A 191 18.94 0.87 -1.28
N ASP A 192 18.79 0.57 -2.58
CA ASP A 192 19.86 0.08 -3.44
C ASP A 192 20.47 1.26 -4.20
N GLU A 193 21.64 1.69 -3.79
CA GLU A 193 22.40 2.80 -4.37
C GLU A 193 23.37 2.30 -5.48
N GLY A 194 23.20 1.06 -5.95
CA GLY A 194 24.00 0.43 -6.99
C GLY A 194 25.32 -0.18 -6.47
N GLU A 195 26.19 0.60 -5.87
CA GLU A 195 27.46 0.14 -5.28
C GLU A 195 27.35 -0.17 -3.78
N SER A 196 26.28 0.30 -3.15
CA SER A 196 25.99 0.09 -1.73
C SER A 196 24.49 -0.14 -1.51
N VAL A 197 24.19 -0.75 -0.36
CA VAL A 197 22.80 -0.88 0.09
C VAL A 197 22.70 -0.22 1.46
N GLN A 198 21.70 0.61 1.65
CA GLN A 198 21.33 1.15 2.95
C GLN A 198 20.05 0.47 3.42
N VAL A 199 20.06 -0.03 4.64
CA VAL A 199 18.90 -0.63 5.30
C VAL A 199 18.51 0.24 6.48
N TYR A 200 17.28 0.70 6.51
CA TYR A 200 16.69 1.36 7.66
C TYR A 200 15.80 0.37 8.40
N ASP A 201 16.15 0.05 9.65
CA ASP A 201 15.36 -0.83 10.50
C ASP A 201 14.36 -0.01 11.30
N LEU A 202 13.07 -0.27 11.05
CA LEU A 202 11.98 0.41 11.72
C LEU A 202 11.80 -0.03 13.19
N ASN A 203 12.46 -1.12 13.63
CA ASN A 203 12.39 -1.57 15.02
C ASN A 203 13.19 -0.67 15.96
N ASP A 204 14.38 -0.28 15.53
CA ASP A 204 15.31 0.51 16.35
C ASP A 204 15.56 1.92 15.81
N GLY A 205 15.03 2.23 14.63
CA GLY A 205 15.18 3.54 13.98
C GLY A 205 16.61 3.80 13.49
N GLN A 206 17.40 2.74 13.27
CA GLN A 206 18.79 2.86 12.85
C GLN A 206 18.96 2.55 11.37
N SER A 207 19.93 3.19 10.76
CA SER A 207 20.36 2.88 9.40
C SER A 207 21.65 2.06 9.43
N TYR A 208 21.69 1.04 8.60
CA TYR A 208 22.84 0.15 8.44
C TYR A 208 23.30 0.17 6.98
N ARG A 209 24.61 0.14 6.79
CA ARG A 209 25.19 -0.14 5.48
C ARG A 209 25.90 -1.52 5.57
N PRO A 210 25.22 -2.59 5.13
CA PRO A 210 25.83 -3.92 5.15
C PRO A 210 27.13 -3.93 4.34
N ALA A 211 28.21 -4.46 4.92
CA ALA A 211 29.42 -4.72 4.17
C ALA A 211 29.17 -5.94 3.26
N PHE A 212 28.93 -5.72 1.98
CA PHE A 212 28.96 -6.82 1.03
C PHE A 212 30.39 -7.28 0.86
N VAL A 213 30.67 -8.49 1.29
CA VAL A 213 31.89 -9.17 0.88
C VAL A 213 31.72 -9.48 -0.61
N ASN A 214 32.32 -8.66 -1.47
CA ASN A 214 32.49 -9.00 -2.87
C ASN A 214 33.44 -10.23 -2.89
N GLU A 215 32.86 -11.42 -2.75
CA GLU A 215 33.52 -12.59 -3.24
C GLU A 215 33.51 -12.48 -4.77
N SER A 216 34.48 -11.73 -5.30
CA SER A 216 34.84 -11.83 -6.70
C SER A 216 35.21 -13.29 -6.92
N SER A 217 34.23 -14.08 -7.32
CA SER A 217 34.48 -15.40 -7.88
C SER A 217 35.39 -15.20 -9.09
N GLN A 218 36.66 -15.42 -8.89
CA GLN A 218 37.56 -15.69 -9.99
C GLN A 218 37.12 -17.02 -10.61
N TYR A 219 36.42 -16.91 -11.77
CA TYR A 219 36.32 -17.98 -12.76
C TYR A 219 36.91 -17.49 -14.06
#